data_c5b31265e9ee3cc518c8c4e8d1c1021d
#
_entry.id   c5b31265e9ee3cc518c8c4e8d1c1021d
#
_cell.length_a   1.000
_cell.length_b   1.000
_cell.length_c   1.000
_cell.angle_alpha   90.00
_cell.angle_beta   90.00
_cell.angle_gamma   90.00
#
_symmetry.space_group_name_H-M   'P 1'
#
loop_
_entity.id
_entity.type
_entity.pdbx_description
1 polymer ?
#
loop_
_entity_poly.entity_id
_entity_poly.type
_entity_poly.pdbx_seq_one_letter_code
_entity_poly.pdbx_strand_id
1 'polypeptide(L)'
;MASPSDNSISMALFCDFENVALGVRDAQYEKFDIKPILERLLLKGSIVVKKAYCDWERYKGFKATMHEANFELIEIPHVRQSGKNSADIRLVVDALDLCYTKSHVNTFVIISGDSDFSPLVSKLRENNKQVIGVGVKQSTSDLLIANCDEFIFYDDLVRENQRAQARRQSPGSNPPPAPRRSPEEERSRKESQDARRTQGVELAAETFEALLLERGDTGKIWASVLKEAIKRRKQIGRAHV
;
A
#
# COMPACT_ATOMS: atom_id res chain seq x y z
N MET A 1 -21.63 -23.36 19.30
CA MET A 1 -21.34 -21.92 19.52
C MET A 1 -20.16 -21.58 18.66
N ALA A 2 -20.36 -20.90 17.53
CA ALA A 2 -19.27 -20.42 16.69
C ALA A 2 -18.64 -19.23 17.40
N SER A 3 -17.35 -19.32 17.71
CA SER A 3 -16.56 -18.21 18.20
C SER A 3 -16.64 -17.05 17.18
N PRO A 4 -16.74 -15.77 17.62
CA PRO A 4 -16.68 -14.66 16.70
C PRO A 4 -15.35 -14.78 15.95
N SER A 5 -15.43 -14.88 14.62
CA SER A 5 -14.27 -14.94 13.74
C SER A 5 -13.39 -13.73 14.04
N ASP A 6 -12.25 -14.01 14.64
CA ASP A 6 -11.17 -13.04 14.85
C ASP A 6 -10.79 -12.50 13.46
N ASN A 7 -11.25 -11.31 13.14
CA ASN A 7 -11.05 -10.67 11.83
C ASN A 7 -9.64 -10.08 11.78
N SER A 8 -8.67 -10.84 12.35
CA SER A 8 -7.27 -10.45 12.37
C SER A 8 -6.69 -10.52 10.97
N ILE A 9 -6.06 -9.44 10.55
CA ILE A 9 -5.37 -9.37 9.26
C ILE A 9 -4.11 -10.23 9.32
N SER A 10 -4.08 -11.27 8.48
CA SER A 10 -2.95 -12.17 8.29
C SER A 10 -2.39 -12.00 6.88
N MET A 11 -1.15 -11.48 6.77
CA MET A 11 -0.57 -11.02 5.52
C MET A 11 0.51 -11.94 4.99
N ALA A 12 0.51 -12.15 3.66
CA ALA A 12 1.63 -12.71 2.91
C ALA A 12 2.22 -11.65 1.97
N LEU A 13 3.53 -11.45 2.02
CA LEU A 13 4.27 -10.48 1.24
C LEU A 13 5.05 -11.16 0.11
N PHE A 14 4.88 -10.63 -1.09
CA PHE A 14 5.57 -11.05 -2.30
C PHE A 14 6.26 -9.84 -2.91
N CYS A 15 7.59 -9.87 -2.94
CA CYS A 15 8.41 -8.74 -3.38
C CYS A 15 9.14 -9.09 -4.69
N ASP A 16 8.77 -8.39 -5.75
CA ASP A 16 9.55 -8.29 -6.97
C ASP A 16 10.68 -7.30 -6.70
N PHE A 17 11.81 -7.86 -6.22
CA PHE A 17 12.89 -7.03 -5.69
C PHE A 17 13.59 -6.22 -6.76
N GLU A 18 13.76 -6.77 -7.97
CA GLU A 18 14.44 -6.06 -9.06
C GLU A 18 13.66 -4.81 -9.47
N ASN A 19 12.35 -4.91 -9.67
CA ASN A 19 11.48 -3.79 -10.03
C ASN A 19 11.56 -2.67 -9.00
N VAL A 20 11.43 -3.01 -7.72
CA VAL A 20 11.45 -2.01 -6.63
C VAL A 20 12.84 -1.38 -6.48
N ALA A 21 13.91 -2.16 -6.56
CA ALA A 21 15.28 -1.64 -6.46
C ALA A 21 15.61 -0.68 -7.61
N LEU A 22 15.14 -0.98 -8.82
CA LEU A 22 15.27 -0.10 -9.99
C LEU A 22 14.45 1.18 -9.79
N GLY A 23 13.19 1.06 -9.37
CA GLY A 23 12.32 2.21 -9.10
C GLY A 23 12.89 3.17 -8.04
N VAL A 24 13.45 2.63 -6.96
CA VAL A 24 14.12 3.40 -5.89
C VAL A 24 15.34 4.15 -6.42
N ARG A 25 16.15 3.48 -7.26
CA ARG A 25 17.32 4.10 -7.90
C ARG A 25 16.90 5.22 -8.85
N ASP A 26 15.88 4.97 -9.68
CA ASP A 26 15.41 5.94 -10.67
C ASP A 26 14.73 7.16 -10.02
N ALA A 27 14.11 6.95 -8.84
CA ALA A 27 13.60 8.02 -7.97
C ALA A 27 14.71 8.74 -7.16
N GLN A 28 15.99 8.42 -7.41
CA GLN A 28 17.17 9.03 -6.76
C GLN A 28 17.21 8.84 -5.23
N TYR A 29 16.61 7.80 -4.70
CA TYR A 29 16.83 7.40 -3.31
C TYR A 29 18.15 6.63 -3.18
N GLU A 30 18.85 6.84 -2.07
CA GLU A 30 20.19 6.32 -1.83
C GLU A 30 20.23 4.77 -1.87
N LYS A 31 19.27 4.11 -1.21
CA LYS A 31 19.15 2.65 -1.16
C LYS A 31 17.74 2.22 -0.76
N PHE A 32 17.28 1.12 -1.33
CA PHE A 32 16.02 0.51 -0.88
C PHE A 32 16.16 -0.02 0.56
N ASP A 33 15.18 0.30 1.41
CA ASP A 33 15.05 -0.23 2.76
C ASP A 33 13.64 -0.81 2.95
N ILE A 34 13.60 -2.09 3.29
CA ILE A 34 12.35 -2.82 3.50
C ILE A 34 11.67 -2.47 4.85
N LYS A 35 12.44 -1.95 5.83
CA LYS A 35 11.95 -1.71 7.20
C LYS A 35 10.74 -0.79 7.27
N PRO A 36 10.69 0.37 6.57
CA PRO A 36 9.53 1.26 6.58
C PRO A 36 8.25 0.58 6.08
N ILE A 37 8.38 -0.31 5.09
CA ILE A 37 7.25 -1.07 4.56
C ILE A 37 6.73 -2.04 5.63
N LEU A 38 7.63 -2.80 6.26
CA LEU A 38 7.26 -3.75 7.31
C LEU A 38 6.61 -3.05 8.52
N GLU A 39 7.19 -1.93 8.97
CA GLU A 39 6.63 -1.12 10.05
C GLU A 39 5.19 -0.66 9.73
N ARG A 40 4.94 -0.18 8.52
CA ARG A 40 3.61 0.24 8.08
C ARG A 40 2.61 -0.92 8.02
N LEU A 41 3.04 -2.08 7.54
CA LEU A 41 2.19 -3.27 7.42
C LEU A 41 1.87 -3.89 8.79
N LEU A 42 2.84 -3.93 9.71
CA LEU A 42 2.65 -4.45 11.07
C LEU A 42 1.62 -3.64 11.88
N LEU A 43 1.38 -2.38 11.54
CA LEU A 43 0.28 -1.59 12.12
C LEU A 43 -1.11 -2.08 11.65
N LYS A 44 -1.18 -2.87 10.58
CA LYS A 44 -2.44 -3.37 10.02
C LYS A 44 -2.76 -4.78 10.49
N GLY A 45 -1.75 -5.61 10.73
CA GLY A 45 -1.93 -7.00 11.12
C GLY A 45 -0.62 -7.78 11.19
N SER A 46 -0.71 -9.09 11.32
CA SER A 46 0.45 -9.98 11.39
C SER A 46 0.93 -10.36 9.98
N ILE A 47 2.25 -10.46 9.84
CA ILE A 47 2.90 -10.92 8.61
C ILE A 47 3.38 -12.35 8.82
N VAL A 48 2.82 -13.30 8.07
CA VAL A 48 3.09 -14.74 8.23
C VAL A 48 3.98 -15.32 7.15
N VAL A 49 4.03 -14.69 5.97
CA VAL A 49 4.89 -15.09 4.85
C VAL A 49 5.59 -13.86 4.28
N LYS A 50 6.88 -14.00 3.98
CA LYS A 50 7.67 -12.96 3.30
C LYS A 50 8.59 -13.63 2.28
N LYS A 51 8.35 -13.38 0.99
CA LYS A 51 9.14 -13.90 -0.12
C LYS A 51 9.62 -12.76 -1.02
N ALA A 52 10.86 -12.85 -1.50
CA ALA A 52 11.44 -11.87 -2.42
C ALA A 52 12.15 -12.58 -3.58
N TYR A 53 11.90 -12.12 -4.78
CA TYR A 53 12.26 -12.74 -6.05
C TYR A 53 13.20 -11.82 -6.82
N CYS A 54 14.38 -12.28 -7.15
CA CYS A 54 15.27 -11.67 -8.15
C CYS A 54 16.50 -12.55 -8.41
N ASP A 55 17.39 -12.10 -9.30
CA ASP A 55 18.76 -12.60 -9.41
C ASP A 55 19.59 -12.00 -8.25
N TRP A 56 19.67 -12.75 -7.12
CA TRP A 56 20.35 -12.30 -5.91
C TRP A 56 21.87 -12.20 -6.07
N GLU A 57 22.44 -12.77 -7.13
CA GLU A 57 23.87 -12.55 -7.43
C GLU A 57 24.14 -11.12 -7.89
N ARG A 58 23.19 -10.51 -8.60
CA ARG A 58 23.26 -9.09 -8.99
C ARG A 58 23.00 -8.14 -7.83
N TYR A 59 22.19 -8.57 -6.85
CA TYR A 59 21.75 -7.77 -5.70
C TYR A 59 22.34 -8.21 -4.36
N LYS A 60 23.61 -8.75 -4.38
CA LYS A 60 24.32 -9.28 -3.18
C LYS A 60 24.28 -8.34 -1.97
N GLY A 61 24.41 -7.04 -2.21
CA GLY A 61 24.43 -6.04 -1.15
C GLY A 61 23.12 -5.90 -0.34
N PHE A 62 22.04 -6.54 -0.80
CA PHE A 62 20.74 -6.53 -0.12
C PHE A 62 20.41 -7.85 0.58
N LYS A 63 21.13 -8.95 0.28
CA LYS A 63 20.86 -10.27 0.86
C LYS A 63 20.81 -10.22 2.39
N ALA A 64 21.81 -9.62 3.03
CA ALA A 64 21.87 -9.53 4.49
C ALA A 64 20.65 -8.81 5.07
N THR A 65 20.30 -7.63 4.55
CA THR A 65 19.15 -6.82 5.02
C THR A 65 17.83 -7.56 4.85
N MET A 66 17.64 -8.26 3.74
CA MET A 66 16.43 -9.03 3.48
C MET A 66 16.34 -10.28 4.36
N HIS A 67 17.47 -10.95 4.63
CA HIS A 67 17.53 -12.06 5.61
C HIS A 67 17.25 -11.58 7.04
N GLU A 68 17.81 -10.45 7.46
CA GLU A 68 17.51 -9.85 8.76
C GLU A 68 16.02 -9.51 8.92
N ALA A 69 15.36 -9.15 7.83
CA ALA A 69 13.93 -8.93 7.76
C ALA A 69 13.10 -10.23 7.67
N ASN A 70 13.76 -11.39 7.70
CA ASN A 70 13.19 -12.74 7.57
C ASN A 70 12.44 -12.94 6.25
N PHE A 71 12.97 -12.47 5.13
CA PHE A 71 12.49 -12.82 3.81
C PHE A 71 13.12 -14.14 3.33
N GLU A 72 12.29 -15.01 2.77
CA GLU A 72 12.74 -16.13 1.94
C GLU A 72 13.20 -15.56 0.60
N LEU A 73 14.49 -15.74 0.26
CA LEU A 73 15.08 -15.22 -0.96
C LEU A 73 14.98 -16.29 -2.06
N ILE A 74 14.12 -16.05 -3.03
CA ILE A 74 13.94 -16.95 -4.18
C ILE A 74 14.91 -16.53 -5.26
N GLU A 75 15.91 -17.39 -5.53
CA GLU A 75 16.90 -17.16 -6.58
C GLU A 75 16.29 -17.41 -7.95
N ILE A 76 16.36 -16.41 -8.82
CA ILE A 76 15.93 -16.51 -10.21
C ILE A 76 17.13 -16.18 -11.10
N PRO A 77 17.86 -17.20 -11.59
CA PRO A 77 19.05 -16.95 -12.39
C PRO A 77 18.71 -16.26 -13.71
N HIS A 78 19.51 -15.26 -14.07
CA HIS A 78 19.35 -14.54 -15.33
C HIS A 78 19.83 -15.38 -16.51
N VAL A 79 18.91 -16.06 -17.18
CA VAL A 79 19.22 -16.84 -18.39
C VAL A 79 19.03 -15.96 -19.61
N ARG A 80 20.10 -15.73 -20.37
CA ARG A 80 20.15 -14.76 -21.49
C ARG A 80 19.09 -14.90 -22.58
N GLN A 81 18.41 -16.05 -22.69
CA GLN A 81 17.48 -16.34 -23.80
C GLN A 81 15.99 -16.46 -23.44
N SER A 82 15.60 -16.58 -22.15
CA SER A 82 14.16 -16.76 -21.81
C SER A 82 13.76 -16.15 -20.45
N GLY A 83 14.62 -15.39 -19.82
CA GLY A 83 14.55 -15.14 -18.37
C GLY A 83 13.87 -13.84 -17.92
N LYS A 84 13.38 -12.98 -18.82
CA LYS A 84 12.93 -11.64 -18.41
C LYS A 84 11.71 -11.65 -17.47
N ASN A 85 10.84 -12.65 -17.54
CA ASN A 85 9.62 -12.75 -16.75
C ASN A 85 9.61 -13.96 -15.79
N SER A 86 10.76 -14.64 -15.60
CA SER A 86 10.79 -15.85 -14.77
C SER A 86 10.52 -15.55 -13.29
N ALA A 87 10.95 -14.39 -12.80
CA ALA A 87 10.70 -13.94 -11.43
C ALA A 87 9.21 -13.66 -11.23
N ASP A 88 8.60 -12.94 -12.16
CA ASP A 88 7.19 -12.56 -12.11
C ASP A 88 6.29 -13.79 -12.14
N ILE A 89 6.57 -14.73 -13.05
CA ILE A 89 5.82 -15.99 -13.15
C ILE A 89 5.94 -16.78 -11.85
N ARG A 90 7.15 -16.90 -11.28
CA ARG A 90 7.37 -17.61 -10.03
C ARG A 90 6.63 -16.95 -8.87
N LEU A 91 6.65 -15.63 -8.78
CA LEU A 91 5.91 -14.87 -7.78
C LEU A 91 4.41 -15.14 -7.91
N VAL A 92 3.86 -15.07 -9.12
CA VAL A 92 2.43 -15.32 -9.38
C VAL A 92 2.04 -16.73 -8.97
N VAL A 93 2.83 -17.75 -9.32
CA VAL A 93 2.56 -19.14 -8.96
C VAL A 93 2.57 -19.32 -7.45
N ASP A 94 3.60 -18.83 -6.75
CA ASP A 94 3.70 -18.95 -5.29
C ASP A 94 2.57 -18.21 -4.56
N ALA A 95 2.15 -17.05 -5.07
CA ALA A 95 1.04 -16.28 -4.51
C ALA A 95 -0.31 -17.01 -4.67
N LEU A 96 -0.56 -17.59 -5.85
CA LEU A 96 -1.78 -18.35 -6.10
C LEU A 96 -1.80 -19.66 -5.32
N ASP A 97 -0.67 -20.39 -5.26
CA ASP A 97 -0.56 -21.59 -4.43
C ASP A 97 -0.91 -21.27 -2.96
N LEU A 98 -0.33 -20.21 -2.41
CA LEU A 98 -0.62 -19.78 -1.05
C LEU A 98 -2.10 -19.37 -0.88
N CYS A 99 -2.68 -18.71 -1.87
CA CYS A 99 -4.09 -18.29 -1.84
C CYS A 99 -5.03 -19.47 -1.67
N TYR A 100 -4.76 -20.58 -2.36
CA TYR A 100 -5.59 -21.78 -2.34
C TYR A 100 -5.26 -22.74 -1.18
N THR A 101 -4.01 -22.77 -0.73
CA THR A 101 -3.56 -23.74 0.29
C THR A 101 -3.62 -23.20 1.72
N LYS A 102 -3.59 -21.87 1.93
CA LYS A 102 -3.55 -21.23 3.25
C LYS A 102 -4.75 -20.31 3.49
N SER A 103 -5.86 -20.90 3.90
CA SER A 103 -7.13 -20.18 4.13
C SER A 103 -7.02 -19.06 5.18
N HIS A 104 -6.13 -19.20 6.18
CA HIS A 104 -5.92 -18.22 7.23
C HIS A 104 -5.21 -16.95 6.73
N VAL A 105 -4.57 -16.97 5.56
CA VAL A 105 -4.01 -15.78 4.91
C VAL A 105 -5.14 -15.07 4.17
N ASN A 106 -5.52 -13.90 4.63
CA ASN A 106 -6.63 -13.12 4.08
C ASN A 106 -6.17 -11.86 3.32
N THR A 107 -4.89 -11.48 3.46
CA THR A 107 -4.35 -10.26 2.85
C THR A 107 -3.03 -10.57 2.13
N PHE A 108 -2.94 -10.16 0.88
CA PHE A 108 -1.76 -10.32 0.03
C PHE A 108 -1.13 -8.96 -0.22
N VAL A 109 0.17 -8.86 -0.01
CA VAL A 109 0.93 -7.63 -0.26
C VAL A 109 1.85 -7.87 -1.45
N ILE A 110 1.63 -7.14 -2.53
CA ILE A 110 2.46 -7.18 -3.75
C ILE A 110 3.36 -5.95 -3.76
N ILE A 111 4.66 -6.19 -3.64
CA ILE A 111 5.67 -5.13 -3.63
C ILE A 111 6.30 -5.09 -5.02
N SER A 112 5.71 -4.31 -5.91
CA SER A 112 6.14 -4.05 -7.28
C SER A 112 5.36 -2.86 -7.86
N GLY A 113 5.90 -2.25 -8.92
CA GLY A 113 5.20 -1.23 -9.72
C GLY A 113 4.66 -1.75 -11.04
N ASP A 114 4.88 -3.04 -11.37
CA ASP A 114 4.59 -3.58 -12.69
C ASP A 114 3.10 -3.91 -12.89
N SER A 115 2.55 -3.44 -14.01
CA SER A 115 1.19 -3.73 -14.45
C SER A 115 0.92 -5.21 -14.70
N ASP A 116 1.96 -6.00 -14.98
CA ASP A 116 1.86 -7.42 -15.28
C ASP A 116 1.32 -8.24 -14.09
N PHE A 117 1.37 -7.67 -12.88
CA PHE A 117 0.73 -8.25 -11.69
C PHE A 117 -0.76 -7.92 -11.55
N SER A 118 -1.34 -7.06 -12.39
CA SER A 118 -2.78 -6.74 -12.32
C SER A 118 -3.70 -7.97 -12.46
N PRO A 119 -3.41 -8.97 -13.31
CA PRO A 119 -4.19 -10.21 -13.37
C PRO A 119 -4.11 -11.03 -12.08
N LEU A 120 -2.94 -11.06 -11.40
CA LEU A 120 -2.79 -11.70 -10.10
C LEU A 120 -3.66 -11.03 -9.05
N VAL A 121 -3.63 -9.70 -8.99
CA VAL A 121 -4.45 -8.91 -8.05
C VAL A 121 -5.92 -9.22 -8.25
N SER A 122 -6.41 -9.22 -9.51
CA SER A 122 -7.79 -9.57 -9.83
C SER A 122 -8.15 -10.98 -9.35
N LYS A 123 -7.27 -11.96 -9.59
CA LYS A 123 -7.48 -13.35 -9.20
C LYS A 123 -7.51 -13.54 -7.68
N LEU A 124 -6.67 -12.85 -6.94
CA LEU A 124 -6.68 -12.86 -5.46
C LEU A 124 -7.99 -12.27 -4.92
N ARG A 125 -8.47 -11.16 -5.49
CA ARG A 125 -9.73 -10.53 -5.11
C ARG A 125 -10.96 -11.38 -5.43
N GLU A 126 -10.96 -12.10 -6.57
CA GLU A 126 -11.97 -13.11 -6.88
C GLU A 126 -12.07 -14.19 -5.80
N ASN A 127 -10.95 -14.53 -5.16
CA ASN A 127 -10.87 -15.47 -4.05
C ASN A 127 -11.08 -14.81 -2.67
N ASN A 128 -11.74 -13.66 -2.62
CA ASN A 128 -12.06 -12.93 -1.39
C ASN A 128 -10.81 -12.56 -0.54
N LYS A 129 -9.65 -12.35 -1.20
CA LYS A 129 -8.44 -11.87 -0.55
C LYS A 129 -8.32 -10.36 -0.72
N GLN A 130 -7.90 -9.68 0.33
CA GLN A 130 -7.54 -8.26 0.26
C GLN A 130 -6.15 -8.13 -0.36
N VAL A 131 -5.95 -7.15 -1.24
CA VAL A 131 -4.66 -6.90 -1.87
C VAL A 131 -4.16 -5.49 -1.59
N ILE A 132 -2.97 -5.41 -1.01
CA ILE A 132 -2.24 -4.17 -0.78
C ILE A 132 -1.07 -4.11 -1.76
N GLY A 133 -1.04 -3.09 -2.62
CA GLY A 133 0.10 -2.80 -3.47
C GLY A 133 1.11 -1.92 -2.74
N VAL A 134 2.39 -2.13 -2.98
CA VAL A 134 3.48 -1.27 -2.52
C VAL A 134 4.43 -1.01 -3.67
N GLY A 135 4.73 0.25 -3.97
CA GLY A 135 5.62 0.59 -5.07
C GLY A 135 6.18 2.00 -4.99
N VAL A 136 7.10 2.32 -5.88
CA VAL A 136 7.69 3.66 -6.02
C VAL A 136 6.80 4.50 -6.94
N LYS A 137 6.50 5.72 -6.56
CA LYS A 137 5.48 6.56 -7.22
C LYS A 137 5.72 6.77 -8.71
N GLN A 138 6.98 6.97 -9.12
CA GLN A 138 7.32 7.24 -10.52
C GLN A 138 7.38 6.00 -11.41
N SER A 139 7.58 4.83 -10.84
CA SER A 139 7.73 3.56 -11.56
C SER A 139 6.53 2.62 -11.40
N THR A 140 5.44 3.09 -10.81
CA THR A 140 4.25 2.27 -10.59
C THR A 140 3.18 2.59 -11.62
N SER A 141 2.63 1.55 -12.23
CA SER A 141 1.53 1.64 -13.18
C SER A 141 0.22 2.03 -12.50
N ASP A 142 -0.51 2.98 -13.10
CA ASP A 142 -1.85 3.36 -12.65
C ASP A 142 -2.83 2.18 -12.68
N LEU A 143 -2.64 1.24 -13.60
CA LEU A 143 -3.45 0.03 -13.70
C LEU A 143 -3.30 -0.85 -12.46
N LEU A 144 -2.08 -1.06 -11.97
CA LEU A 144 -1.82 -1.83 -10.76
C LEU A 144 -2.43 -1.14 -9.54
N ILE A 145 -2.23 0.19 -9.42
CA ILE A 145 -2.78 1.00 -8.33
C ILE A 145 -4.31 0.87 -8.27
N ALA A 146 -4.98 0.99 -9.42
CA ALA A 146 -6.43 0.94 -9.51
C ALA A 146 -7.02 -0.43 -9.14
N ASN A 147 -6.28 -1.51 -9.39
CA ASN A 147 -6.73 -2.88 -9.10
C ASN A 147 -6.57 -3.27 -7.62
N CYS A 148 -5.63 -2.66 -6.88
CA CYS A 148 -5.40 -2.95 -5.47
C CYS A 148 -6.50 -2.34 -4.58
N ASP A 149 -6.82 -3.01 -3.47
CA ASP A 149 -7.74 -2.47 -2.46
C ASP A 149 -7.11 -1.30 -1.71
N GLU A 150 -5.79 -1.32 -1.53
CA GLU A 150 -4.99 -0.23 -0.98
C GLU A 150 -3.64 -0.17 -1.71
N PHE A 151 -3.09 1.03 -1.86
CA PHE A 151 -1.74 1.21 -2.39
C PHE A 151 -0.91 2.09 -1.46
N ILE A 152 0.31 1.65 -1.15
CA ILE A 152 1.27 2.35 -0.29
C ILE A 152 2.46 2.78 -1.15
N PHE A 153 2.73 4.07 -1.23
CA PHE A 153 3.90 4.57 -1.91
C PHE A 153 5.13 4.58 -1.00
N TYR A 154 6.21 3.95 -1.46
CA TYR A 154 7.51 3.94 -0.78
C TYR A 154 8.02 5.34 -0.48
N ASP A 155 7.83 6.26 -1.43
CA ASP A 155 8.18 7.68 -1.32
C ASP A 155 7.59 8.34 -0.07
N ASP A 156 6.35 8.02 0.25
CA ASP A 156 5.67 8.59 1.41
C ASP A 156 6.24 8.02 2.72
N LEU A 157 6.60 6.74 2.74
CA LEU A 157 7.23 6.09 3.89
C LEU A 157 8.62 6.67 4.18
N VAL A 158 9.45 6.87 3.15
CA VAL A 158 10.78 7.48 3.29
C VAL A 158 10.65 8.90 3.82
N ARG A 159 9.73 9.69 3.28
CA ARG A 159 9.47 11.07 3.73
C ARG A 159 9.00 11.15 5.17
N GLU A 160 8.12 10.24 5.59
CA GLU A 160 7.66 10.15 6.97
C GLU A 160 8.81 9.81 7.92
N ASN A 161 9.67 8.86 7.56
CA ASN A 161 10.85 8.49 8.35
C ASN A 161 11.86 9.64 8.48
N GLN A 162 12.15 10.33 7.39
CA GLN A 162 13.05 11.50 7.41
C GLN A 162 12.50 12.60 8.33
N ARG A 163 11.21 12.87 8.28
CA ARG A 163 10.55 13.84 9.18
C ARG A 163 10.60 13.42 10.65
N ALA A 164 10.42 12.12 10.92
CA ALA A 164 10.49 11.57 12.27
C ALA A 164 11.92 11.67 12.83
N GLN A 165 12.94 11.37 12.02
CA GLN A 165 14.34 11.51 12.40
C GLN A 165 14.74 12.97 12.63
N ALA A 166 14.34 13.89 11.76
CA ALA A 166 14.60 15.33 11.95
C ALA A 166 13.98 15.87 13.24
N ARG A 167 12.78 15.41 13.61
CA ARG A 167 12.14 15.77 14.89
C ARG A 167 12.87 15.22 16.12
N ARG A 168 13.49 14.04 16.02
CA ARG A 168 14.27 13.43 17.11
C ARG A 168 15.63 14.09 17.29
N GLN A 169 16.23 14.60 16.22
CA GLN A 169 17.54 15.26 16.22
C GLN A 169 17.47 16.74 16.64
N SER A 170 16.28 17.32 16.74
CA SER A 170 16.05 18.69 17.21
C SER A 170 15.30 18.71 18.55
N PRO A 171 15.89 18.25 19.66
CA PRO A 171 15.29 18.39 20.98
C PRO A 171 15.49 19.85 21.44
N GLY A 172 14.52 20.72 21.14
CA GLY A 172 14.49 22.05 21.74
C GLY A 172 14.46 23.26 20.80
N SER A 173 14.37 23.09 19.49
CA SER A 173 14.06 24.24 18.64
C SER A 173 12.54 24.30 18.41
N ASN A 174 11.89 25.26 19.05
CA ASN A 174 10.59 25.73 18.55
C ASN A 174 10.74 25.97 17.04
N PRO A 175 9.81 25.51 16.20
CA PRO A 175 9.87 25.82 14.77
C PRO A 175 9.98 27.33 14.63
N PRO A 176 10.88 27.86 13.77
CA PRO A 176 10.94 29.29 13.53
C PRO A 176 9.52 29.75 13.17
N PRO A 177 9.08 30.90 13.70
CA PRO A 177 7.75 31.40 13.40
C PRO A 177 7.64 31.49 11.86
N ALA A 178 6.65 30.78 11.30
CA ALA A 178 6.38 30.83 9.87
C ALA A 178 6.25 32.30 9.48
N PRO A 179 6.79 32.73 8.32
CA PRO A 179 6.69 34.11 7.87
C PRO A 179 5.21 34.51 7.98
N ARG A 180 4.94 35.63 8.69
CA ARG A 180 3.59 36.14 8.89
C ARG A 180 2.99 36.42 7.51
N ARG A 181 2.06 35.56 7.11
CA ARG A 181 1.29 35.74 5.88
C ARG A 181 0.35 36.92 6.06
N SER A 182 -0.03 37.55 4.95
CA SER A 182 -1.00 38.65 4.99
C SER A 182 -2.35 38.16 5.53
N PRO A 183 -3.09 38.98 6.26
CA PRO A 183 -4.41 38.61 6.80
C PRO A 183 -5.40 38.14 5.72
N GLU A 184 -5.21 38.59 4.47
CA GLU A 184 -6.05 38.17 3.32
C GLU A 184 -5.72 36.76 2.84
N GLU A 185 -4.43 36.35 2.80
CA GLU A 185 -4.03 34.99 2.46
C GLU A 185 -4.47 33.96 3.51
N GLU A 186 -4.50 34.35 4.79
CA GLU A 186 -5.03 33.49 5.85
C GLU A 186 -6.55 33.32 5.76
N ARG A 187 -7.29 34.37 5.42
CA ARG A 187 -8.75 34.30 5.22
C ARG A 187 -9.11 33.44 4.03
N SER A 188 -8.51 33.66 2.87
CA SER A 188 -8.73 32.86 1.66
C SER A 188 -8.42 31.38 1.87
N ARG A 189 -7.37 31.07 2.63
CA ARG A 189 -7.02 29.69 2.96
C ARG A 189 -8.00 29.05 3.96
N LYS A 190 -8.48 29.78 4.94
CA LYS A 190 -9.53 29.31 5.86
C LYS A 190 -10.83 29.03 5.11
N GLU A 191 -11.26 29.95 4.27
CA GLU A 191 -12.48 29.79 3.46
C GLU A 191 -12.39 28.59 2.51
N SER A 192 -11.24 28.40 1.84
CA SER A 192 -11.03 27.22 0.98
C SER A 192 -10.93 25.91 1.76
N GLN A 193 -10.43 25.95 2.99
CA GLN A 193 -10.35 24.79 3.88
C GLN A 193 -11.71 24.43 4.47
N ASP A 194 -12.50 25.44 4.83
CA ASP A 194 -13.86 25.26 5.32
C ASP A 194 -14.80 24.76 4.20
N ALA A 195 -14.69 25.29 2.99
CA ALA A 195 -15.43 24.79 1.83
C ALA A 195 -15.13 23.31 1.53
N ARG A 196 -13.84 22.90 1.59
CA ARG A 196 -13.45 21.49 1.44
C ARG A 196 -13.96 20.60 2.57
N ARG A 197 -14.01 21.13 3.79
CA ARG A 197 -14.58 20.43 4.95
C ARG A 197 -16.07 20.20 4.79
N THR A 198 -16.81 21.25 4.40
CA THR A 198 -18.25 21.18 4.17
C THR A 198 -18.58 20.17 3.07
N GLN A 199 -17.88 20.22 1.94
CA GLN A 199 -18.03 19.25 0.85
C GLN A 199 -17.72 17.81 1.28
N GLY A 200 -16.71 17.63 2.15
CA GLY A 200 -16.38 16.33 2.74
C GLY A 200 -17.46 15.78 3.67
N VAL A 201 -18.09 16.66 4.46
CA VAL A 201 -19.19 16.29 5.37
C VAL A 201 -20.45 15.96 4.59
N GLU A 202 -20.81 16.76 3.58
CA GLU A 202 -21.95 16.50 2.70
C GLU A 202 -21.84 15.14 2.01
N LEU A 203 -20.69 14.86 1.39
CA LEU A 203 -20.43 13.56 0.76
C LEU A 203 -20.53 12.39 1.77
N ALA A 204 -20.08 12.59 2.99
CA ALA A 204 -20.17 11.59 4.04
C ALA A 204 -21.63 11.37 4.47
N ALA A 205 -22.40 12.44 4.63
CA ALA A 205 -23.82 12.37 4.98
C ALA A 205 -24.64 11.65 3.90
N GLU A 206 -24.49 12.05 2.63
CA GLU A 206 -25.16 11.38 1.50
C GLU A 206 -24.79 9.90 1.39
N THR A 207 -23.52 9.57 1.61
CA THR A 207 -23.07 8.16 1.55
C THR A 207 -23.63 7.36 2.71
N PHE A 208 -23.75 7.97 3.89
CA PHE A 208 -24.34 7.34 5.07
C PHE A 208 -25.84 7.08 4.87
N GLU A 209 -26.58 8.06 4.36
CA GLU A 209 -28.01 7.90 4.03
C GLU A 209 -28.23 6.81 2.98
N ALA A 210 -27.41 6.76 1.93
CA ALA A 210 -27.48 5.71 0.93
C ALA A 210 -27.24 4.31 1.52
N LEU A 211 -26.28 4.18 2.44
CA LEU A 211 -26.01 2.91 3.14
C LEU A 211 -27.14 2.52 4.09
N LEU A 212 -27.83 3.47 4.72
CA LEU A 212 -29.01 3.20 5.55
C LEU A 212 -30.17 2.66 4.71
N LEU A 213 -30.42 3.28 3.54
CA LEU A 213 -31.49 2.86 2.63
C LEU A 213 -31.22 1.44 2.06
N GLU A 214 -29.96 1.12 1.76
CA GLU A 214 -29.58 -0.18 1.19
C GLU A 214 -29.64 -1.33 2.22
N ARG A 215 -29.32 -1.07 3.49
CA ARG A 215 -29.26 -2.10 4.53
C ARG A 215 -30.53 -2.30 5.33
N GLY A 216 -31.54 -1.42 5.17
CA GLY A 216 -32.71 -1.42 6.04
C GLY A 216 -32.37 -1.05 7.50
N ASP A 217 -33.33 -0.56 8.24
CA ASP A 217 -33.19 0.09 9.57
C ASP A 217 -32.63 -0.79 10.72
N THR A 218 -31.92 -1.87 10.43
CA THR A 218 -31.49 -2.88 11.45
C THR A 218 -29.99 -2.99 11.69
N GLY A 219 -29.15 -2.18 11.11
CA GLY A 219 -27.69 -2.38 11.20
C GLY A 219 -26.88 -1.17 11.64
N LYS A 220 -26.05 -1.33 12.68
CA LYS A 220 -25.00 -0.35 13.00
C LYS A 220 -24.02 -0.20 11.80
N ILE A 221 -23.93 1.02 11.25
CA ILE A 221 -22.94 1.33 10.21
C ILE A 221 -21.63 1.69 10.91
N TRP A 222 -20.63 0.85 10.75
CA TRP A 222 -19.29 1.10 11.29
C TRP A 222 -18.57 2.17 10.46
N ALA A 223 -17.79 3.01 11.10
CA ALA A 223 -17.02 4.08 10.45
C ALA A 223 -16.10 3.58 9.33
N SER A 224 -15.60 2.35 9.42
CA SER A 224 -14.82 1.68 8.38
C SER A 224 -15.61 1.47 7.08
N VAL A 225 -16.86 0.99 7.20
CA VAL A 225 -17.75 0.76 6.05
C VAL A 225 -18.10 2.07 5.35
N LEU A 226 -18.40 3.12 6.11
CA LEU A 226 -18.65 4.45 5.58
C LEU A 226 -17.42 5.01 4.85
N LYS A 227 -16.23 4.86 5.42
CA LYS A 227 -14.98 5.30 4.81
C LYS A 227 -14.70 4.61 3.48
N GLU A 228 -14.94 3.30 3.40
CA GLU A 228 -14.79 2.55 2.15
C GLU A 228 -15.80 2.96 1.08
N ALA A 229 -17.07 3.15 1.46
CA ALA A 229 -18.11 3.58 0.54
C ALA A 229 -17.81 4.98 -0.03
N ILE A 230 -17.34 5.92 0.79
CA ILE A 230 -16.90 7.24 0.35
C ILE A 230 -15.72 7.13 -0.64
N LYS A 231 -14.76 6.25 -0.36
CA LYS A 231 -13.61 6.04 -1.24
C LYS A 231 -14.03 5.51 -2.61
N ARG A 232 -14.95 4.54 -2.67
CA ARG A 232 -15.51 3.99 -3.93
C ARG A 232 -16.29 5.06 -4.72
N ARG A 233 -17.13 5.86 -4.09
CA ARG A 233 -17.86 6.95 -4.76
C ARG A 233 -16.93 8.02 -5.34
N LYS A 234 -15.83 8.37 -4.66
CA LYS A 234 -14.82 9.29 -5.20
C LYS A 234 -14.08 8.74 -6.42
N GLN A 235 -13.87 7.44 -6.50
CA GLN A 235 -13.23 6.81 -7.66
C GLN A 235 -14.14 6.84 -8.89
N ILE A 236 -15.43 6.58 -8.73
CA ILE A 236 -16.42 6.65 -9.82
C ILE A 236 -16.56 8.08 -10.36
N GLY A 237 -16.57 9.09 -9.51
CA GLY A 237 -16.67 10.50 -9.92
C GLY A 237 -15.44 11.04 -10.66
N ARG A 238 -14.27 10.38 -10.55
CA ARG A 238 -13.07 10.74 -11.33
C ARG A 238 -12.97 10.06 -12.69
N ALA A 239 -13.75 9.02 -12.93
CA ALA A 239 -13.79 8.29 -14.20
C ALA A 239 -14.76 8.92 -15.22
N HIS A 240 -15.50 9.96 -14.85
CA HIS A 240 -16.51 10.64 -15.69
C HIS A 240 -16.21 12.13 -15.97
N VAL A 241 -14.95 12.57 -15.76
CA VAL A 241 -14.52 13.94 -16.16
C VAL A 241 -13.37 13.84 -17.14
#